data_22b30112f8228a81cc81931fefe9e2d6
#
_entry.id   22b30112f8228a81cc81931fefe9e2d6
#
_cell.length_a   1.000
_cell.length_b   1.000
_cell.length_c   1.000
_cell.angle_alpha   90.00
_cell.angle_beta   90.00
_cell.angle_gamma   90.00
#
_symmetry.space_group_name_H-M   'P 1'
#
loop_
_entity.id
_entity.type
_entity.pdbx_description
1 polymer ?
#
loop_
_entity_poly.entity_id
_entity_poly.type
_entity_poly.pdbx_seq_one_letter_code
_entity_poly.pdbx_strand_id
1 'polypeptide(L)'
;MDSAKHSTCALEDSCRYLGVALAALALTACSGGAGNSDPTSTSPASATSAQATTTTVTTPPTSHDASIEKWIDLQVGECLADPPPTDPSVVTVSVVDCAVAHAAEVYLRADVEVNAAIADVADRECGAGLIRYAGQAVGGGPLVVTYLIDSNQDRTSANPLPSTVICVLTASNGGPLTGSARR
;
A
#
# COMPACT_ATOMS: atom_id res chain seq x y z
N MET A 1 -60.51 -0.76 2.55
CA MET A 1 -60.44 -1.99 3.31
C MET A 1 -58.99 -2.40 3.27
N ASP A 2 -58.31 -1.88 4.22
CA ASP A 2 -57.49 -2.52 5.27
C ASP A 2 -56.19 -3.14 4.70
N SER A 3 -55.05 -2.88 5.13
CA SER A 3 -54.52 -2.51 6.46
C SER A 3 -53.07 -2.09 6.36
N ALA A 4 -52.78 -1.03 7.01
CA ALA A 4 -51.40 -0.62 7.36
C ALA A 4 -50.77 -1.67 8.28
N LYS A 5 -49.49 -1.99 8.07
CA LYS A 5 -48.63 -2.49 9.15
C LYS A 5 -47.34 -1.68 9.16
N HIS A 6 -47.37 -0.72 10.06
CA HIS A 6 -46.19 -0.14 10.66
C HIS A 6 -45.39 -1.25 11.38
N SER A 7 -44.12 -1.35 11.11
CA SER A 7 -43.18 -1.97 12.03
C SER A 7 -42.11 -0.94 12.33
N THR A 8 -42.38 -0.22 13.38
CA THR A 8 -41.41 0.45 14.23
C THR A 8 -40.62 -0.62 14.97
N CYS A 9 -39.33 -0.64 14.83
CA CYS A 9 -38.40 -1.24 15.76
C CYS A 9 -37.43 -0.14 16.16
N ALA A 10 -37.66 0.30 17.22
CA ALA A 10 -37.24 0.74 18.50
C ALA A 10 -35.69 0.77 18.62
N LEU A 11 -35.28 1.99 19.01
CA LEU A 11 -34.04 2.29 19.74
C LEU A 11 -33.96 1.42 21.01
N GLU A 12 -32.78 1.12 21.37
CA GLU A 12 -32.20 0.86 22.70
C GLU A 12 -30.96 -0.01 22.45
N ASP A 13 -29.77 0.17 22.98
CA ASP A 13 -29.42 0.75 24.25
C ASP A 13 -27.89 1.02 24.25
N SER A 14 -27.55 2.14 24.70
CA SER A 14 -26.58 2.46 25.73
C SER A 14 -25.62 1.35 26.14
N CYS A 15 -24.35 1.57 25.89
CA CYS A 15 -23.33 1.07 26.81
C CYS A 15 -22.28 2.15 27.09
N ARG A 16 -22.52 2.81 28.22
CA ARG A 16 -21.57 3.61 28.97
C ARG A 16 -20.45 2.68 29.45
N TYR A 17 -19.25 2.97 29.13
CA TYR A 17 -18.12 2.66 30.00
C TYR A 17 -17.22 3.87 30.11
N LEU A 18 -17.49 4.64 31.16
CA LEU A 18 -16.47 5.45 31.81
C LEU A 18 -15.50 4.49 32.51
N GLY A 19 -14.25 4.60 32.18
CA GLY A 19 -13.15 3.98 32.89
C GLY A 19 -11.99 4.96 32.90
N VAL A 20 -11.99 5.85 33.88
CA VAL A 20 -10.85 6.68 34.27
C VAL A 20 -9.85 5.77 34.99
N ALA A 21 -8.63 5.71 34.50
CA ALA A 21 -7.50 5.29 35.30
C ALA A 21 -6.28 6.14 34.96
N LEU A 22 -5.99 7.04 35.89
CA LEU A 22 -4.70 7.72 36.07
C LEU A 22 -3.68 6.72 36.65
N ALA A 23 -2.44 6.81 36.21
CA ALA A 23 -1.21 6.63 36.98
C ALA A 23 -0.06 6.48 35.96
N ALA A 24 0.89 7.23 35.96
CA ALA A 24 1.94 7.76 36.83
C ALA A 24 3.29 7.63 36.08
N LEU A 25 3.97 8.75 36.10
CA LEU A 25 5.34 9.01 35.66
C LEU A 25 6.38 8.01 36.18
N ALA A 26 7.35 7.66 35.32
CA ALA A 26 8.69 7.37 35.78
C ALA A 26 9.71 7.87 34.75
N LEU A 27 10.32 8.99 35.07
CA LEU A 27 11.57 9.47 34.52
C LEU A 27 12.71 8.61 35.12
N THR A 28 13.54 8.01 34.27
CA THR A 28 14.89 7.65 34.68
C THR A 28 15.85 8.10 33.59
N ALA A 29 16.52 9.19 33.95
CA ALA A 29 17.77 9.61 33.33
C ALA A 29 18.88 8.71 33.82
N CYS A 30 19.74 8.27 32.95
CA CYS A 30 21.09 7.84 33.30
C CYS A 30 22.10 8.35 32.30
N SER A 31 22.88 9.21 32.84
CA SER A 31 24.03 9.93 32.38
C SER A 31 25.27 9.00 32.25
N GLY A 32 26.14 9.32 31.28
CA GLY A 32 27.56 9.29 31.52
C GLY A 32 28.38 8.13 30.97
N GLY A 33 29.35 8.45 30.14
CA GLY A 33 30.46 7.60 29.83
C GLY A 33 31.25 8.01 28.60
N ALA A 34 31.99 9.10 28.71
CA ALA A 34 33.10 9.40 27.81
C ALA A 34 34.26 8.43 28.06
N GLY A 35 34.85 7.92 27.01
CA GLY A 35 36.05 7.11 27.06
C GLY A 35 36.81 7.21 25.76
N ASN A 36 37.72 8.16 25.74
CA ASN A 36 38.79 8.36 24.76
C ASN A 36 39.85 7.27 24.92
N SER A 37 40.35 6.68 23.83
CA SER A 37 41.74 6.28 23.69
C SER A 37 42.01 5.75 22.27
N ASP A 38 42.68 6.51 21.47
CA ASP A 38 43.66 6.12 20.47
C ASP A 38 45.03 5.98 21.21
N PRO A 39 46.13 5.41 20.68
CA PRO A 39 46.48 5.04 19.31
C PRO A 39 47.32 3.76 19.16
N THR A 40 47.80 3.55 17.95
CA THR A 40 49.14 3.01 17.56
C THR A 40 49.12 1.67 16.80
N SER A 41 49.25 1.81 15.51
CA SER A 41 50.29 1.29 14.62
C SER A 41 50.94 -0.09 14.96
N THR A 42 50.81 -1.02 14.05
CA THR A 42 51.96 -1.76 13.50
C THR A 42 51.49 -2.66 12.35
N SER A 43 52.01 -2.37 11.14
CA SER A 43 52.07 -3.31 10.01
C SER A 43 53.24 -4.29 10.25
N PRO A 44 53.15 -5.55 9.84
CA PRO A 44 54.04 -5.99 8.81
C PRO A 44 53.40 -6.89 7.72
N ALA A 45 54.10 -6.86 6.64
CA ALA A 45 53.96 -7.40 5.34
C ALA A 45 53.82 -8.93 5.19
N SER A 46 53.27 -9.28 4.03
CA SER A 46 53.62 -10.42 3.16
C SER A 46 53.14 -11.81 3.54
N ALA A 47 52.19 -12.32 2.77
CA ALA A 47 52.36 -13.61 2.08
C ALA A 47 51.33 -13.69 0.93
N THR A 48 51.83 -13.63 -0.26
CA THR A 48 51.21 -13.98 -1.54
C THR A 48 50.78 -15.45 -1.49
N SER A 49 49.49 -15.70 -1.58
CA SER A 49 48.96 -17.01 -1.96
C SER A 49 47.91 -16.76 -3.04
N ALA A 50 48.32 -17.03 -4.26
CA ALA A 50 47.43 -17.01 -5.43
C ALA A 50 46.48 -18.21 -5.34
N GLN A 51 45.27 -17.97 -4.92
CA GLN A 51 44.17 -18.90 -5.16
C GLN A 51 43.41 -18.46 -6.40
N ALA A 52 43.46 -19.36 -7.40
CA ALA A 52 42.65 -19.25 -8.59
C ALA A 52 41.17 -19.34 -8.17
N THR A 53 40.49 -18.22 -8.10
CA THR A 53 39.04 -18.16 -7.98
C THR A 53 38.45 -18.43 -9.37
N THR A 54 37.90 -19.61 -9.52
CA THR A 54 36.91 -19.90 -10.59
C THR A 54 35.76 -18.93 -10.42
N THR A 55 35.73 -17.90 -11.27
CA THR A 55 34.61 -17.00 -11.40
C THR A 55 33.45 -17.80 -12.00
N THR A 56 32.55 -18.29 -11.16
CA THR A 56 31.23 -18.70 -11.62
C THR A 56 30.57 -17.43 -12.14
N VAL A 57 30.43 -17.32 -13.43
CA VAL A 57 29.61 -16.28 -14.06
C VAL A 57 28.18 -16.58 -13.67
N THR A 58 27.73 -16.00 -12.56
CA THR A 58 26.32 -15.93 -12.25
C THR A 58 25.73 -14.97 -13.28
N THR A 59 24.99 -15.50 -14.23
CA THR A 59 24.17 -14.70 -15.14
C THR A 59 23.31 -13.77 -14.26
N PRO A 60 23.36 -12.44 -14.44
CA PRO A 60 22.46 -11.56 -13.73
C PRO A 60 21.02 -12.01 -14.00
N PRO A 61 20.11 -12.00 -13.01
CA PRO A 61 18.71 -12.23 -13.30
C PRO A 61 18.32 -11.23 -14.39
N THR A 62 17.64 -11.72 -15.41
CA THR A 62 17.06 -10.89 -16.48
C THR A 62 16.28 -9.78 -15.77
N SER A 63 16.76 -8.55 -15.92
CA SER A 63 16.03 -7.39 -15.46
C SER A 63 14.71 -7.42 -16.22
N HIS A 64 13.63 -7.75 -15.55
CA HIS A 64 12.30 -7.45 -16.06
C HIS A 64 12.25 -5.94 -16.08
N ASP A 65 12.33 -5.36 -17.28
CA ASP A 65 12.43 -3.93 -17.47
C ASP A 65 11.21 -3.26 -16.79
N ALA A 66 11.49 -2.53 -15.71
CA ALA A 66 10.48 -1.70 -15.09
C ALA A 66 10.12 -0.57 -16.07
N SER A 67 8.85 -0.37 -16.36
CA SER A 67 8.36 0.81 -17.07
C SER A 67 8.05 1.93 -16.08
N ILE A 68 8.28 3.18 -16.51
CA ILE A 68 7.88 4.35 -15.72
C ILE A 68 6.60 4.91 -16.34
N GLU A 69 5.55 4.96 -15.55
CA GLU A 69 4.24 5.42 -15.99
C GLU A 69 3.67 6.49 -15.06
N LYS A 70 2.73 7.28 -15.56
CA LYS A 70 1.97 8.14 -14.66
C LYS A 70 0.98 7.29 -13.90
N TRP A 71 0.88 7.49 -12.59
CA TRP A 71 -0.03 6.70 -11.77
C TRP A 71 -1.52 6.84 -12.19
N ILE A 72 -1.90 7.96 -12.84
CA ILE A 72 -3.24 8.15 -13.38
C ILE A 72 -3.55 7.26 -14.59
N ASP A 73 -2.52 6.78 -15.29
CA ASP A 73 -2.64 5.93 -16.48
C ASP A 73 -2.60 4.43 -16.16
N LEU A 74 -2.34 4.06 -14.90
CA LEU A 74 -2.26 2.67 -14.44
C LEU A 74 -3.49 1.86 -14.83
N GLN A 75 -3.24 0.62 -15.29
CA GLN A 75 -4.29 -0.30 -15.72
C GLN A 75 -4.47 -1.44 -14.73
N VAL A 76 -5.65 -2.08 -14.78
CA VAL A 76 -5.95 -3.25 -13.95
C VAL A 76 -5.04 -4.41 -14.30
N GLY A 77 -4.36 -4.96 -13.30
CA GLY A 77 -3.39 -6.04 -13.42
C GLY A 77 -1.94 -5.58 -13.44
N GLU A 78 -1.68 -4.28 -13.37
CA GLU A 78 -0.31 -3.75 -13.25
C GLU A 78 0.20 -3.81 -11.83
N CYS A 79 1.48 -4.19 -11.69
CA CYS A 79 2.17 -4.34 -10.43
C CYS A 79 3.21 -3.23 -10.25
N LEU A 80 3.20 -2.61 -9.07
CA LEU A 80 4.06 -1.49 -8.73
C LEU A 80 5.29 -1.96 -7.95
N ALA A 81 6.47 -1.53 -8.36
CA ALA A 81 7.71 -1.81 -7.64
C ALA A 81 7.68 -1.24 -6.21
N ASP A 82 7.11 -0.05 -6.06
CA ASP A 82 7.04 0.72 -4.82
C ASP A 82 5.59 0.85 -4.33
N PRO A 83 5.38 1.14 -3.04
CA PRO A 83 4.04 1.45 -2.53
C PRO A 83 3.38 2.61 -3.30
N PRO A 84 2.03 2.62 -3.40
CA PRO A 84 1.31 3.71 -4.04
C PRO A 84 1.71 5.06 -3.43
N PRO A 85 1.87 6.12 -4.26
CA PRO A 85 2.30 7.42 -3.78
C PRO A 85 1.26 8.03 -2.83
N THR A 86 1.74 8.55 -1.72
CA THR A 86 0.94 9.35 -0.77
C THR A 86 1.25 10.85 -0.88
N ASP A 87 2.36 11.20 -1.53
CA ASP A 87 2.76 12.57 -1.79
C ASP A 87 2.15 13.02 -3.15
N PRO A 88 1.33 14.10 -3.15
CA PRO A 88 0.68 14.59 -4.37
C PRO A 88 1.66 15.13 -5.43
N SER A 89 2.92 15.36 -5.09
CA SER A 89 3.95 15.77 -6.04
C SER A 89 4.50 14.60 -6.88
N VAL A 90 4.30 13.37 -6.43
CA VAL A 90 4.71 12.16 -7.15
C VAL A 90 3.69 11.87 -8.25
N VAL A 91 4.11 12.03 -9.50
CA VAL A 91 3.24 11.84 -10.68
C VAL A 91 3.51 10.56 -11.44
N THR A 92 4.65 9.91 -11.20
CA THR A 92 5.06 8.68 -11.88
C THR A 92 5.39 7.58 -10.90
N VAL A 93 5.18 6.35 -11.34
CA VAL A 93 5.44 5.11 -10.60
C VAL A 93 6.21 4.13 -11.48
N SER A 94 6.87 3.17 -10.85
CA SER A 94 7.56 2.07 -11.55
C SER A 94 6.64 0.87 -11.64
N VAL A 95 6.28 0.45 -12.85
CA VAL A 95 5.50 -0.75 -13.13
C VAL A 95 6.44 -1.90 -13.46
N VAL A 96 6.22 -3.05 -12.86
CA VAL A 96 7.02 -4.26 -13.01
C VAL A 96 6.14 -5.47 -13.34
N ASP A 97 6.77 -6.55 -13.82
CA ASP A 97 6.07 -7.82 -13.98
C ASP A 97 5.61 -8.35 -12.61
N CYS A 98 4.34 -8.73 -12.51
CA CYS A 98 3.78 -9.29 -11.27
C CYS A 98 4.44 -10.62 -10.84
N ALA A 99 5.16 -11.30 -11.72
CA ALA A 99 5.91 -12.50 -11.37
C ALA A 99 7.12 -12.21 -10.47
N VAL A 100 7.62 -10.96 -10.45
CA VAL A 100 8.68 -10.54 -9.54
C VAL A 100 8.10 -9.96 -8.26
N ALA A 101 8.95 -9.80 -7.23
CA ALA A 101 8.54 -9.15 -5.99
C ALA A 101 8.15 -7.69 -6.26
N HIS A 102 6.96 -7.28 -5.81
CA HIS A 102 6.41 -5.95 -6.02
C HIS A 102 5.65 -5.49 -4.77
N ALA A 103 5.43 -4.20 -4.63
CA ALA A 103 4.83 -3.64 -3.43
C ALA A 103 3.30 -3.58 -3.50
N ALA A 104 2.75 -3.43 -4.70
CA ALA A 104 1.32 -3.23 -4.87
C ALA A 104 0.82 -3.72 -6.24
N GLU A 105 -0.48 -3.96 -6.37
CA GLU A 105 -1.12 -4.37 -7.62
C GLU A 105 -2.43 -3.61 -7.82
N VAL A 106 -2.64 -3.07 -9.02
CA VAL A 106 -3.89 -2.40 -9.41
C VAL A 106 -4.94 -3.45 -9.77
N TYR A 107 -6.08 -3.43 -9.10
CA TYR A 107 -7.11 -4.46 -9.32
C TYR A 107 -8.47 -3.93 -9.80
N LEU A 108 -8.69 -2.63 -9.70
CA LEU A 108 -9.92 -2.01 -10.19
C LEU A 108 -9.70 -0.54 -10.54
N ARG A 109 -10.40 -0.08 -11.57
CA ARG A 109 -10.63 1.34 -11.86
C ARG A 109 -12.14 1.56 -11.87
N ALA A 110 -12.60 2.59 -11.19
CA ALA A 110 -14.02 2.92 -11.11
C ALA A 110 -14.23 4.42 -11.33
N ASP A 111 -15.18 4.74 -12.18
CA ASP A 111 -15.56 6.12 -12.44
C ASP A 111 -16.40 6.67 -11.29
N VAL A 112 -16.23 7.95 -11.02
CA VAL A 112 -16.93 8.67 -9.95
C VAL A 112 -17.73 9.79 -10.53
N GLU A 113 -19.03 9.81 -10.21
CA GLU A 113 -19.95 10.84 -10.65
C GLU A 113 -19.64 12.21 -10.04
N VAL A 114 -20.06 13.25 -10.75
CA VAL A 114 -20.00 14.63 -10.23
C VAL A 114 -20.77 14.72 -8.91
N ASN A 115 -20.14 15.37 -7.93
CA ASN A 115 -20.68 15.56 -6.58
C ASN A 115 -20.90 14.30 -5.74
N ALA A 116 -20.44 13.13 -6.19
CA ALA A 116 -20.41 11.95 -5.34
C ALA A 116 -19.41 12.14 -4.18
N ALA A 117 -19.70 11.51 -3.05
CA ALA A 117 -18.74 11.38 -1.95
C ALA A 117 -17.65 10.38 -2.36
N ILE A 118 -16.52 10.90 -2.82
CA ILE A 118 -15.45 10.08 -3.44
C ILE A 118 -14.99 8.95 -2.52
N ALA A 119 -14.83 9.22 -1.21
CA ALA A 119 -14.42 8.21 -0.25
C ALA A 119 -15.44 7.06 -0.15
N ASP A 120 -16.73 7.37 -0.08
CA ASP A 120 -17.79 6.34 -0.01
C ASP A 120 -17.86 5.50 -1.29
N VAL A 121 -17.62 6.13 -2.46
CA VAL A 121 -17.55 5.42 -3.74
C VAL A 121 -16.32 4.52 -3.76
N ALA A 122 -15.16 5.03 -3.35
CA ALA A 122 -13.92 4.26 -3.28
C ALA A 122 -14.06 3.04 -2.37
N ASP A 123 -14.56 3.22 -1.16
CA ASP A 123 -14.72 2.13 -0.20
C ASP A 123 -15.66 1.05 -0.74
N ARG A 124 -16.78 1.45 -1.33
CA ARG A 124 -17.77 0.53 -1.92
C ARG A 124 -17.21 -0.21 -3.13
N GLU A 125 -16.68 0.53 -4.11
CA GLU A 125 -16.22 -0.07 -5.38
C GLU A 125 -14.96 -0.90 -5.18
N CYS A 126 -13.99 -0.39 -4.44
CA CYS A 126 -12.76 -1.13 -4.15
C CYS A 126 -13.07 -2.38 -3.31
N GLY A 127 -13.93 -2.29 -2.30
CA GLY A 127 -14.32 -3.44 -1.52
C GLY A 127 -15.00 -4.53 -2.35
N ALA A 128 -15.97 -4.17 -3.18
CA ALA A 128 -16.64 -5.11 -4.08
C ALA A 128 -15.68 -5.65 -5.15
N GLY A 129 -14.77 -4.82 -5.64
CA GLY A 129 -13.74 -5.17 -6.62
C GLY A 129 -12.77 -6.22 -6.10
N LEU A 130 -12.33 -6.09 -4.86
CA LEU A 130 -11.42 -7.04 -4.23
C LEU A 130 -12.01 -8.45 -4.17
N ILE A 131 -13.29 -8.56 -3.84
CA ILE A 131 -13.99 -9.85 -3.82
C ILE A 131 -13.98 -10.49 -5.21
N ARG A 132 -14.23 -9.72 -6.25
CA ARG A 132 -14.26 -10.22 -7.63
C ARG A 132 -12.86 -10.56 -8.15
N TYR A 133 -11.86 -9.78 -7.78
CA TYR A 133 -10.49 -9.91 -8.28
C TYR A 133 -9.70 -11.00 -7.56
N ALA A 134 -9.67 -10.96 -6.24
CA ALA A 134 -8.85 -11.83 -5.40
C ALA A 134 -9.65 -12.85 -4.58
N GLY A 135 -10.98 -12.82 -4.63
CA GLY A 135 -11.85 -13.69 -3.83
C GLY A 135 -11.77 -13.42 -2.32
N GLN A 136 -11.31 -12.24 -1.92
CA GLN A 136 -11.12 -11.83 -0.53
C GLN A 136 -11.99 -10.62 -0.20
N ALA A 137 -12.65 -10.63 0.95
CA ALA A 137 -13.29 -9.43 1.49
C ALA A 137 -12.26 -8.52 2.16
N VAL A 138 -12.55 -7.22 2.24
CA VAL A 138 -11.71 -6.25 2.97
C VAL A 138 -11.56 -6.71 4.42
N GLY A 139 -10.32 -6.75 4.92
CA GLY A 139 -9.99 -7.24 6.26
C GLY A 139 -10.09 -8.76 6.44
N GLY A 140 -10.46 -9.52 5.41
CA GLY A 140 -10.66 -10.98 5.48
C GLY A 140 -9.43 -11.82 5.10
N GLY A 141 -8.24 -11.22 4.97
CA GLY A 141 -7.05 -11.96 4.55
C GLY A 141 -5.76 -11.12 4.54
N PRO A 142 -4.73 -11.57 3.82
CA PRO A 142 -3.42 -10.94 3.82
C PRO A 142 -3.32 -9.67 2.97
N LEU A 143 -4.38 -9.28 2.27
CA LEU A 143 -4.38 -8.12 1.38
C LEU A 143 -5.10 -6.93 2.03
N VAL A 144 -4.52 -5.76 1.88
CA VAL A 144 -5.07 -4.47 2.30
C VAL A 144 -5.35 -3.64 1.05
N VAL A 145 -6.44 -2.90 1.09
CA VAL A 145 -6.88 -2.01 0.02
C VAL A 145 -6.46 -0.58 0.34
N THR A 146 -5.92 0.08 -0.66
CA THR A 146 -5.79 1.53 -0.73
C THR A 146 -6.30 2.01 -2.09
N TYR A 147 -6.40 3.31 -2.29
CA TYR A 147 -6.82 3.84 -3.57
C TYR A 147 -6.15 5.18 -3.88
N LEU A 148 -6.01 5.44 -5.17
CA LEU A 148 -5.61 6.72 -5.72
C LEU A 148 -6.83 7.35 -6.37
N ILE A 149 -6.88 8.68 -6.40
CA ILE A 149 -7.99 9.41 -6.99
C ILE A 149 -7.44 10.32 -8.08
N ASP A 150 -7.75 9.98 -9.32
CA ASP A 150 -7.58 10.90 -10.44
C ASP A 150 -8.78 11.84 -10.47
N SER A 151 -8.56 13.06 -9.98
CA SER A 151 -9.58 14.11 -9.96
C SER A 151 -9.34 15.13 -11.07
N ASN A 152 -9.29 14.70 -12.29
CA ASN A 152 -9.28 15.61 -13.43
C ASN A 152 -10.65 16.30 -13.56
N GLN A 153 -11.01 17.04 -12.49
CA GLN A 153 -12.31 17.67 -12.35
C GLN A 153 -12.37 18.95 -13.19
N ASP A 154 -12.53 18.78 -14.48
CA ASP A 154 -13.07 19.86 -15.30
C ASP A 154 -14.58 19.97 -15.05
N ARG A 155 -14.94 20.75 -14.05
CA ARG A 155 -16.36 21.03 -13.72
C ARG A 155 -17.06 21.83 -14.80
N THR A 156 -16.35 22.31 -15.80
CA THR A 156 -16.90 23.06 -16.94
C THR A 156 -17.27 22.15 -18.09
N SER A 157 -16.79 20.90 -18.09
CA SER A 157 -17.10 19.93 -19.12
C SER A 157 -18.48 19.30 -18.89
N ALA A 158 -19.09 18.84 -19.95
CA ALA A 158 -20.33 18.04 -19.90
C ALA A 158 -20.06 16.58 -19.48
N ASN A 159 -18.87 16.28 -18.94
CA ASN A 159 -18.53 14.94 -18.48
C ASN A 159 -19.21 14.63 -17.14
N PRO A 160 -20.12 13.65 -17.08
CA PRO A 160 -20.78 13.28 -15.84
C PRO A 160 -19.87 12.46 -14.88
N LEU A 161 -18.75 11.92 -15.37
CA LEU A 161 -17.81 11.06 -14.64
C LEU A 161 -16.40 11.66 -14.68
N PRO A 162 -16.16 12.78 -13.98
CA PRO A 162 -14.91 13.54 -14.11
C PRO A 162 -13.75 12.96 -13.31
N SER A 163 -13.99 12.00 -12.45
CA SER A 163 -12.97 11.42 -11.57
C SER A 163 -12.94 9.90 -11.70
N THR A 164 -11.77 9.33 -11.44
CA THR A 164 -11.57 7.88 -11.41
C THR A 164 -10.91 7.50 -10.10
N VAL A 165 -11.44 6.49 -9.44
CA VAL A 165 -10.80 5.80 -8.32
C VAL A 165 -10.00 4.63 -8.90
N ILE A 166 -8.72 4.55 -8.52
CA ILE A 166 -7.81 3.46 -8.87
C ILE A 166 -7.55 2.66 -7.60
N CYS A 167 -8.12 1.47 -7.53
CA CYS A 167 -8.01 0.60 -6.35
C CYS A 167 -6.73 -0.24 -6.44
N VAL A 168 -5.95 -0.20 -5.40
CA VAL A 168 -4.65 -0.86 -5.31
C VAL A 168 -4.63 -1.77 -4.08
N LEU A 169 -4.10 -2.96 -4.22
CA LEU A 169 -3.89 -3.87 -3.11
C LEU A 169 -2.40 -3.94 -2.72
N THR A 170 -2.16 -4.14 -1.45
CA THR A 170 -0.84 -4.32 -0.84
C THR A 170 -0.90 -5.46 0.16
N ALA A 171 0.24 -5.98 0.59
CA ALA A 171 0.27 -6.97 1.67
C ALA A 171 0.02 -6.33 3.04
N SER A 172 -0.79 -6.95 3.88
CA SER A 172 -1.15 -6.45 5.22
C SER A 172 0.03 -6.37 6.19
N ASN A 173 1.09 -7.13 5.94
CA ASN A 173 2.32 -7.12 6.73
C ASN A 173 3.35 -6.10 6.22
N GLY A 174 3.02 -5.32 5.18
CA GLY A 174 3.92 -4.35 4.55
C GLY A 174 5.07 -4.99 3.73
N GLY A 175 5.06 -6.31 3.57
CA GLY A 175 6.03 -7.02 2.74
C GLY A 175 5.68 -6.99 1.26
N PRO A 176 6.57 -7.53 0.40
CA PRO A 176 6.29 -7.62 -1.02
C PRO A 176 5.24 -8.68 -1.32
N LEU A 177 4.51 -8.45 -2.40
CA LEU A 177 3.68 -9.43 -3.07
C LEU A 177 4.55 -10.21 -4.07
N THR A 178 4.14 -11.42 -4.39
CA THR A 178 4.76 -12.26 -5.44
C THR A 178 3.66 -12.95 -6.24
N GLY A 179 3.66 -12.73 -7.53
CA GLY A 179 2.57 -13.17 -8.39
C GLY A 179 1.33 -12.27 -8.27
N SER A 180 0.48 -12.28 -9.29
CA SER A 180 -0.78 -11.52 -9.25
C SER A 180 -1.77 -12.14 -8.26
N ALA A 181 -2.50 -11.29 -7.56
CA ALA A 181 -3.59 -11.70 -6.67
C ALA A 181 -4.87 -12.07 -7.43
N ARG A 182 -4.90 -11.92 -8.74
CA ARG A 182 -6.02 -12.29 -9.61
C ARG A 182 -6.28 -13.79 -9.54
N ARG A 183 -7.54 -14.17 -9.37
CA ARG A 183 -8.01 -15.57 -9.39
C ARG A 183 -8.73 -15.88 -10.68
#